data_5d6f1b1ef6685ec8ff6bd3e9b610b2f9
#
_entry.id   5d6f1b1ef6685ec8ff6bd3e9b610b2f9
#
_cell.length_a   1.000
_cell.length_b   1.000
_cell.length_c   1.000
_cell.angle_alpha   90.00
_cell.angle_beta   90.00
_cell.angle_gamma   90.00
#
_symmetry.space_group_name_H-M   'P 1'
#
loop_
_entity.id
_entity.type
_entity.pdbx_description
1 polymer ?
#
loop_
_entity_poly.entity_id
_entity_poly.type
_entity_poly.pdbx_seq_one_letter_code
_entity_poly.pdbx_strand_id
1 'polypeptide(L)'
;MIVLDASAACDMARKTEEGMAFRALMLSDEKVISCDLFRAEVVSVFRKLCRQELVTAEKAQSFLMETVALVDEYYPIEEFQEEVLAESIRLNHSSYDMFFFVLARRFAATLFTLDRKLIKLCEDQGVQCVAILENGEF
;
A
#
# COMPACT_ATOMS: atom_id res chain seq x y z
N MET A 1 -12.28 4.60 5.96
CA MET A 1 -11.83 3.96 4.71
C MET A 1 -10.30 3.98 4.67
N ILE A 2 -9.72 2.88 4.29
CA ILE A 2 -8.26 2.69 4.22
C ILE A 2 -7.87 2.41 2.78
N VAL A 3 -6.78 3.03 2.31
CA VAL A 3 -6.10 2.63 1.08
C VAL A 3 -4.85 1.84 1.48
N LEU A 4 -4.72 0.61 0.97
CA LEU A 4 -3.50 -0.19 1.14
C LEU A 4 -2.60 -0.05 -0.08
N ASP A 5 -1.32 0.23 0.12
CA ASP A 5 -0.33 -0.03 -0.90
C ASP A 5 0.26 -1.44 -0.71
N ALA A 6 1.04 -1.90 -1.68
CA ALA A 6 1.58 -3.24 -1.65
C ALA A 6 2.57 -3.45 -0.49
N SER A 7 3.35 -2.43 -0.13
CA SER A 7 4.36 -2.56 0.93
C SER A 7 3.72 -2.89 2.28
N ALA A 8 2.69 -2.14 2.66
CA ALA A 8 1.97 -2.37 3.91
C ALA A 8 1.21 -3.70 3.88
N ALA A 9 0.52 -3.99 2.79
CA ALA A 9 -0.31 -5.19 2.68
C ALA A 9 0.53 -6.48 2.72
N CYS A 10 1.65 -6.53 2.04
CA CYS A 10 2.55 -7.69 2.06
C CYS A 10 3.07 -7.97 3.46
N ASP A 11 3.44 -6.94 4.20
CA ASP A 11 3.88 -7.08 5.58
C ASP A 11 2.74 -7.52 6.51
N MET A 12 1.52 -7.04 6.26
CA MET A 12 0.34 -7.50 7.00
C MET A 12 0.10 -9.00 6.79
N ALA A 13 0.18 -9.48 5.55
CA ALA A 13 0.00 -10.91 5.24
C ALA A 13 1.12 -11.76 5.83
N ARG A 14 2.35 -11.28 5.79
CA ARG A 14 3.52 -11.98 6.36
C ARG A 14 3.58 -11.89 7.88
N LYS A 15 2.77 -11.03 8.49
CA LYS A 15 2.73 -10.80 9.94
C LYS A 15 4.09 -10.36 10.50
N THR A 16 4.78 -9.50 9.77
CA THR A 16 5.96 -8.81 10.29
C THR A 16 5.55 -7.89 11.44
N GLU A 17 6.50 -7.36 12.18
CA GLU A 17 6.22 -6.43 13.28
C GLU A 17 5.43 -5.21 12.78
N GLU A 18 5.86 -4.62 11.67
CA GLU A 18 5.18 -3.49 11.01
C GLU A 18 3.80 -3.90 10.51
N GLY A 19 3.70 -5.08 9.90
CA GLY A 19 2.43 -5.62 9.42
C GLY A 19 1.41 -5.82 10.52
N MET A 20 1.85 -6.31 11.67
CA MET A 20 0.98 -6.47 12.84
C MET A 20 0.55 -5.12 13.41
N ALA A 21 1.42 -4.11 13.36
CA ALA A 21 1.06 -2.75 13.77
C ALA A 21 -0.04 -2.17 12.87
N PHE A 22 0.03 -2.36 11.56
CA PHE A 22 -1.04 -1.96 10.63
C PHE A 22 -2.35 -2.70 10.94
N ARG A 23 -2.28 -4.02 11.17
CA ARG A 23 -3.48 -4.80 11.50
C ARG A 23 -4.17 -4.29 12.76
N ALA A 24 -3.39 -3.89 13.76
CA ALA A 24 -3.93 -3.35 15.01
C ALA A 24 -4.68 -2.03 14.82
N LEU A 25 -4.36 -1.28 13.77
CA LEU A 25 -5.00 -0.02 13.43
C LEU A 25 -6.25 -0.18 12.56
N MET A 26 -6.48 -1.36 12.00
CA MET A 26 -7.67 -1.63 11.18
C MET A 26 -8.87 -1.94 12.07
N LEU A 27 -9.93 -1.17 11.88
CA LEU A 27 -11.21 -1.46 12.52
C LEU A 27 -11.98 -2.51 11.70
N SER A 28 -12.70 -3.41 12.37
CA SER A 28 -13.36 -4.56 11.74
C SER A 28 -14.40 -4.19 10.66
N ASP A 29 -14.99 -3.00 10.76
CA ASP A 29 -16.01 -2.50 9.84
C ASP A 29 -15.46 -1.49 8.83
N GLU A 30 -14.16 -1.23 8.85
CA GLU A 30 -13.56 -0.23 7.98
C GLU A 30 -13.30 -0.80 6.59
N LYS A 31 -13.80 -0.12 5.56
CA LYS A 31 -13.62 -0.54 4.18
C LYS A 31 -12.18 -0.31 3.74
N VAL A 32 -11.59 -1.35 3.16
CA VAL A 32 -10.24 -1.33 2.62
C VAL A 32 -10.29 -1.35 1.10
N ILE A 33 -9.66 -0.36 0.48
CA ILE A 33 -9.63 -0.22 -0.97
C ILE A 33 -8.19 -0.16 -1.48
N SER A 34 -8.02 -0.44 -2.74
CA SER A 34 -6.77 -0.23 -3.47
C SER A 34 -7.08 -0.10 -4.97
N CYS A 35 -6.06 -0.10 -5.80
CA CYS A 35 -6.22 -0.03 -7.26
C CYS A 35 -5.60 -1.24 -7.94
N ASP A 36 -5.84 -1.39 -9.26
CA ASP A 36 -5.33 -2.53 -10.03
C ASP A 36 -3.81 -2.70 -9.95
N LEU A 37 -3.08 -1.59 -9.86
CA LEU A 37 -1.61 -1.62 -9.74
C LEU A 37 -1.14 -2.41 -8.52
N PHE A 38 -1.92 -2.41 -7.44
CA PHE A 38 -1.62 -3.15 -6.22
C PHE A 38 -1.36 -4.63 -6.51
N ARG A 39 -2.18 -5.27 -7.34
CA ARG A 39 -2.03 -6.69 -7.68
C ARG A 39 -0.69 -6.98 -8.33
N ALA A 40 -0.29 -6.14 -9.28
CA ALA A 40 1.00 -6.29 -9.96
C ALA A 40 2.18 -6.06 -9.01
N GLU A 41 2.08 -5.08 -8.13
CA GLU A 41 3.13 -4.78 -7.15
C GLU A 41 3.28 -5.89 -6.12
N VAL A 42 2.19 -6.48 -5.66
CA VAL A 42 2.23 -7.62 -4.72
C VAL A 42 2.95 -8.80 -5.35
N VAL A 43 2.67 -9.12 -6.60
CA VAL A 43 3.39 -10.18 -7.34
C VAL A 43 4.89 -9.87 -7.36
N SER A 44 5.25 -8.64 -7.65
CA SER A 44 6.65 -8.21 -7.70
C SER A 44 7.35 -8.37 -6.34
N VAL A 45 6.68 -8.01 -5.26
CA VAL A 45 7.23 -8.13 -3.89
C VAL A 45 7.52 -9.61 -3.56
N PHE A 46 6.57 -10.50 -3.77
CA PHE A 46 6.76 -11.91 -3.42
C PHE A 46 7.74 -12.63 -4.34
N ARG A 47 7.82 -12.24 -5.62
CA ARG A 47 8.86 -12.72 -6.52
C ARG A 47 10.25 -12.35 -5.97
N LYS A 48 10.43 -11.10 -5.56
CA LYS A 48 11.69 -10.62 -4.99
C LYS A 48 12.08 -11.38 -3.73
N LEU A 49 11.12 -11.62 -2.83
CA LEU A 49 11.36 -12.37 -1.60
C LEU A 49 11.77 -13.82 -1.88
N CYS A 50 11.20 -14.46 -2.90
CA CYS A 50 11.62 -15.78 -3.34
C CYS A 50 13.05 -15.76 -3.88
N ARG A 51 13.40 -14.78 -4.68
CA ARG A 51 14.76 -14.65 -5.22
C ARG A 51 15.81 -14.41 -4.14
N GLN A 52 15.42 -13.76 -3.06
CA GLN A 52 16.27 -13.53 -1.90
C GLN A 52 16.27 -14.72 -0.92
N GLU A 53 15.58 -15.81 -1.28
CA GLU A 53 15.45 -17.01 -0.46
C GLU A 53 14.83 -16.76 0.92
N LEU A 54 14.03 -15.70 1.04
CA LEU A 54 13.34 -15.35 2.28
C LEU A 54 11.99 -16.08 2.42
N VAL A 55 11.40 -16.49 1.32
CA VAL A 55 10.18 -17.32 1.29
C VAL A 55 10.32 -18.36 0.19
N THR A 56 9.64 -19.51 0.36
CA THR A 56 9.54 -20.52 -0.70
C THR A 56 8.53 -20.09 -1.75
N ALA A 57 8.60 -20.66 -2.95
CA ALA A 57 7.63 -20.39 -4.01
C ALA A 57 6.20 -20.75 -3.57
N GLU A 58 6.04 -21.84 -2.83
CA GLU A 58 4.75 -22.27 -2.29
C GLU A 58 4.18 -21.27 -1.29
N LYS A 59 5.03 -20.78 -0.37
CA LYS A 59 4.66 -19.75 0.59
C LYS A 59 4.32 -18.44 -0.10
N ALA A 60 5.06 -18.05 -1.13
CA ALA A 60 4.79 -16.84 -1.89
C ALA A 60 3.39 -16.86 -2.52
N GLN A 61 2.97 -18.01 -3.07
CA GLN A 61 1.62 -18.16 -3.62
C GLN A 61 0.55 -17.99 -2.53
N SER A 62 0.77 -18.61 -1.39
CA SER A 62 -0.14 -18.47 -0.24
C SER A 62 -0.25 -17.02 0.24
N PHE A 63 0.88 -16.34 0.39
CA PHE A 63 0.90 -14.93 0.79
C PHE A 63 0.26 -14.03 -0.25
N LEU A 64 0.44 -14.30 -1.54
CA LEU A 64 -0.24 -13.54 -2.59
C LEU A 64 -1.76 -13.59 -2.41
N MET A 65 -2.32 -14.79 -2.21
CA MET A 65 -3.75 -14.96 -2.01
C MET A 65 -4.26 -14.21 -0.77
N GLU A 66 -3.53 -14.32 0.34
CA GLU A 66 -3.88 -13.62 1.58
C GLU A 66 -3.81 -12.10 1.41
N THR A 67 -2.77 -11.61 0.72
CA THR A 67 -2.55 -10.17 0.53
C THR A 67 -3.65 -9.54 -0.30
N VAL A 68 -4.00 -10.15 -1.45
CA VAL A 68 -5.06 -9.60 -2.30
C VAL A 68 -6.43 -9.68 -1.64
N ALA A 69 -6.63 -10.61 -0.72
CA ALA A 69 -7.88 -10.75 0.04
C ALA A 69 -8.04 -9.69 1.13
N LEU A 70 -6.99 -8.94 1.49
CA LEU A 70 -7.09 -7.84 2.44
C LEU A 70 -7.89 -6.66 1.91
N VAL A 71 -8.01 -6.55 0.60
CA VAL A 71 -8.68 -5.42 -0.07
C VAL A 71 -10.12 -5.81 -0.40
N ASP A 72 -11.06 -4.99 0.01
CA ASP A 72 -12.50 -5.20 -0.23
C ASP A 72 -12.90 -4.81 -1.65
N GLU A 73 -12.30 -3.76 -2.20
CA GLU A 73 -12.63 -3.24 -3.53
C GLU A 73 -11.41 -2.67 -4.23
N TYR A 74 -11.26 -3.03 -5.51
CA TYR A 74 -10.19 -2.53 -6.38
C TYR A 74 -10.75 -1.55 -7.39
N TYR A 75 -10.15 -0.37 -7.47
CA TYR A 75 -10.51 0.66 -8.45
C TYR A 75 -9.64 0.55 -9.69
N PRO A 76 -10.22 0.60 -10.90
CA PRO A 76 -9.43 0.57 -12.12
C PRO A 76 -8.61 1.85 -12.25
N ILE A 77 -7.33 1.72 -12.55
CA ILE A 77 -6.43 2.88 -12.66
C ILE A 77 -6.81 3.81 -13.81
N GLU A 78 -7.49 3.31 -14.82
CA GLU A 78 -7.97 4.12 -15.95
C GLU A 78 -8.92 5.24 -15.52
N GLU A 79 -9.59 5.09 -14.39
CA GLU A 79 -10.52 6.11 -13.89
C GLU A 79 -9.81 7.35 -13.31
N PHE A 80 -8.51 7.25 -12.98
CA PHE A 80 -7.78 8.36 -12.35
C PHE A 80 -6.34 8.53 -12.86
N GLN A 81 -5.97 7.85 -13.93
CA GLN A 81 -4.60 7.89 -14.47
C GLN A 81 -4.17 9.29 -14.94
N GLU A 82 -5.10 10.08 -15.45
CA GLU A 82 -4.78 11.46 -15.89
C GLU A 82 -4.42 12.36 -14.72
N GLU A 83 -5.16 12.25 -13.61
CA GLU A 83 -4.85 12.97 -12.38
C GLU A 83 -3.50 12.52 -11.81
N VAL A 84 -3.23 11.22 -11.85
CA VAL A 84 -1.94 10.67 -11.39
C VAL A 84 -0.79 11.24 -12.19
N LEU A 85 -0.91 11.31 -13.51
CA LEU A 85 0.13 11.89 -14.36
C LEU A 85 0.35 13.37 -14.02
N ALA A 86 -0.72 14.14 -13.93
CA ALA A 86 -0.64 15.56 -13.62
C ALA A 86 0.02 15.81 -12.24
N GLU A 87 -0.37 15.05 -11.23
CA GLU A 87 0.18 15.18 -9.88
C GLU A 87 1.64 14.70 -9.79
N SER A 88 1.99 13.64 -10.52
CA SER A 88 3.38 13.16 -10.57
C SER A 88 4.32 14.23 -11.13
N ILE A 89 3.86 14.94 -12.14
CA ILE A 89 4.61 16.07 -12.74
C ILE A 89 4.66 17.24 -11.77
N ARG A 90 3.52 17.65 -11.23
CA ARG A 90 3.42 18.80 -10.33
C ARG A 90 4.27 18.65 -9.08
N LEU A 91 4.24 17.45 -8.47
CA LEU A 91 4.91 17.17 -7.21
C LEU A 91 6.30 16.52 -7.39
N ASN A 92 6.69 16.26 -8.64
CA ASN A 92 7.95 15.60 -8.97
C ASN A 92 8.17 14.32 -8.14
N HIS A 93 7.16 13.45 -8.15
CA HIS A 93 7.15 12.22 -7.36
C HIS A 93 6.92 11.01 -8.26
N SER A 94 7.36 9.82 -7.83
CA SER A 94 7.16 8.56 -8.57
C SER A 94 5.69 8.34 -8.92
N SER A 95 5.40 8.07 -10.19
CA SER A 95 4.03 7.85 -10.67
C SER A 95 3.35 6.66 -10.00
N TYR A 96 4.10 5.59 -9.69
CA TYR A 96 3.52 4.41 -9.05
C TYR A 96 2.94 4.74 -7.68
N ASP A 97 3.68 5.48 -6.85
CA ASP A 97 3.20 5.92 -5.54
C ASP A 97 1.98 6.83 -5.66
N MET A 98 1.96 7.65 -6.72
CA MET A 98 0.88 8.62 -6.94
C MET A 98 -0.47 7.95 -7.18
N PHE A 99 -0.52 6.72 -7.68
CA PHE A 99 -1.78 5.99 -7.81
C PHE A 99 -2.46 5.80 -6.45
N PHE A 100 -1.69 5.44 -5.44
CA PHE A 100 -2.22 5.26 -4.08
C PHE A 100 -2.54 6.60 -3.41
N PHE A 101 -1.69 7.59 -3.60
CA PHE A 101 -1.90 8.94 -3.08
C PHE A 101 -3.21 9.56 -3.62
N VAL A 102 -3.38 9.53 -4.94
CA VAL A 102 -4.57 10.11 -5.58
C VAL A 102 -5.83 9.37 -5.13
N LEU A 103 -5.77 8.04 -5.04
CA LEU A 103 -6.90 7.23 -4.57
C LEU A 103 -7.29 7.62 -3.14
N ALA A 104 -6.31 7.73 -2.25
CA ALA A 104 -6.55 8.13 -0.87
C ALA A 104 -7.16 9.52 -0.78
N ARG A 105 -6.66 10.47 -1.57
CA ARG A 105 -7.17 11.84 -1.60
C ARG A 105 -8.62 11.90 -2.10
N ARG A 106 -8.94 11.17 -3.15
CA ARG A 106 -10.30 11.13 -3.72
C ARG A 106 -11.34 10.65 -2.73
N PHE A 107 -11.00 9.69 -1.90
CA PHE A 107 -11.94 9.10 -0.95
C PHE A 107 -11.80 9.64 0.47
N ALA A 108 -10.93 10.62 0.68
CA ALA A 108 -10.56 11.12 2.00
C ALA A 108 -10.20 9.95 2.95
N ALA A 109 -9.51 8.96 2.41
CA ALA A 109 -9.12 7.74 3.09
C ALA A 109 -7.76 7.90 3.77
N THR A 110 -7.45 6.99 4.70
CA THR A 110 -6.13 6.91 5.32
C THR A 110 -5.26 5.94 4.54
N LEU A 111 -4.09 6.39 4.09
CA LEU A 111 -3.15 5.57 3.35
C LEU A 111 -2.27 4.78 4.31
N PHE A 112 -2.19 3.46 4.10
CA PHE A 112 -1.27 2.57 4.81
C PHE A 112 -0.12 2.22 3.87
N THR A 113 1.08 2.66 4.21
CA THR A 113 2.29 2.43 3.42
C THR A 113 3.52 2.37 4.32
N LEU A 114 4.55 1.65 3.88
CA LEU A 114 5.88 1.65 4.49
C LEU A 114 6.86 2.55 3.75
N ASP A 115 6.46 3.11 2.60
CA ASP A 115 7.32 3.96 1.79
C ASP A 115 7.47 5.34 2.43
N ARG A 116 8.67 5.66 2.89
CA ARG A 116 8.95 6.93 3.59
C ARG A 116 8.73 8.15 2.73
N LYS A 117 9.03 8.06 1.43
CA LYS A 117 8.81 9.19 0.50
C LYS A 117 7.32 9.44 0.31
N LEU A 118 6.53 8.39 0.23
CA LEU A 118 5.08 8.49 0.12
C LEU A 118 4.46 9.05 1.41
N ILE A 119 4.93 8.59 2.57
CA ILE A 119 4.50 9.12 3.87
C ILE A 119 4.75 10.63 3.94
N LYS A 120 5.96 11.06 3.58
CA LYS A 120 6.31 12.48 3.57
C LYS A 120 5.43 13.28 2.61
N LEU A 121 5.17 12.75 1.43
CA LEU A 121 4.27 13.38 0.47
C LEU A 121 2.87 13.59 1.06
N CYS A 122 2.34 12.56 1.70
CA CYS A 122 1.03 12.64 2.36
C CYS A 122 1.01 13.74 3.44
N GLU A 123 2.04 13.79 4.27
CA GLU A 123 2.18 14.82 5.31
C GLU A 123 2.21 16.22 4.70
N ASP A 124 3.03 16.41 3.65
CA ASP A 124 3.18 17.71 2.98
C ASP A 124 1.89 18.17 2.28
N GLN A 125 1.07 17.24 1.81
CA GLN A 125 -0.13 17.53 1.02
C GLN A 125 -1.44 17.36 1.81
N GLY A 126 -1.38 17.05 3.09
CA GLY A 126 -2.57 16.94 3.93
C GLY A 126 -3.43 15.68 3.67
N VAL A 127 -2.83 14.61 3.17
CA VAL A 127 -3.50 13.31 3.04
C VAL A 127 -3.19 12.49 4.30
N GLN A 128 -4.21 11.92 4.92
CA GLN A 128 -4.02 11.10 6.11
C GLN A 128 -3.20 9.85 5.76
N CYS A 129 -2.20 9.59 6.57
CA CYS A 129 -1.29 8.47 6.37
C CYS A 129 -0.85 7.92 7.72
N VAL A 130 -0.74 6.60 7.82
CA VAL A 130 -0.19 5.95 9.00
C VAL A 130 1.30 5.73 8.79
N ALA A 131 2.11 6.26 9.69
CA ALA A 131 3.55 6.04 9.72
C ALA A 131 3.85 5.01 10.82
N ILE A 132 4.40 3.86 10.43
CA ILE A 132 4.93 2.88 11.36
C ILE A 132 6.42 3.15 11.50
N LEU A 133 6.85 3.47 12.71
CA LEU A 133 8.24 3.76 13.01
C LEU A 133 8.97 2.48 13.39
N GLU A 134 10.13 2.29 12.80
CA GLU A 134 11.01 1.17 13.14
C GLU A 134 11.66 1.42 14.50
N ASN A 135 11.85 0.33 15.27
CA ASN A 135 12.64 0.34 16.51
C ASN A 135 12.20 1.33 17.60
N GLY A 136 10.91 1.65 17.66
CA GLY A 136 10.39 2.52 18.70
C GLY A 136 10.84 3.98 18.59
N GLU A 137 11.28 4.41 17.45
CA GLU A 137 11.54 5.83 17.17
C GLU A 137 10.21 6.56 17.02
N PHE A 138 9.99 7.53 17.86
CA PHE A 138 8.80 8.37 17.86
C PHE A 138 9.19 9.82 17.66
#